data_ce0e54c665fd62c6dc533a2357ea7345
#
_entry.id   ce0e54c665fd62c6dc533a2357ea7345
#
_cell.length_a   1.000
_cell.length_b   1.000
_cell.length_c   1.000
_cell.angle_alpha   90.00
_cell.angle_beta   90.00
_cell.angle_gamma   90.00
#
_symmetry.space_group_name_H-M   'P 1'
#
loop_
_entity.id
_entity.type
_entity.pdbx_description
1 polymer ?
#
loop_
_entity_poly.entity_id
_entity_poly.type
_entity_poly.pdbx_seq_one_letter_code
_entity_poly.pdbx_strand_id
1 'polypeptide(L)'
;MKIAIIAGTGFYNLPALEGQSPTTVDTAYGQAVITTGKWHGAEVAFLTRHGVNHTVPPSQVNYRANIQALKNWGAELVIGVNVVGGVSKKLKPGALQLVDDFIDFTHGRADTFFDGVQEGGVQHIDMTYIYDKEI
;
A
#
# COMPACT_ATOMS: atom_id res chain seq x y z
N MET A 1 15.44 5.35 8.07
CA MET A 1 13.99 5.31 7.79
C MET A 1 13.74 4.28 6.69
N LYS A 2 12.82 3.37 6.92
CA LYS A 2 12.36 2.36 5.96
C LYS A 2 11.06 2.82 5.32
N ILE A 3 11.07 3.01 4.01
CA ILE A 3 9.93 3.54 3.26
C ILE A 3 9.31 2.43 2.43
N ALA A 4 8.01 2.24 2.54
CA ALA A 4 7.26 1.35 1.66
C ALA A 4 6.49 2.15 0.60
N ILE A 5 6.49 1.67 -0.64
CA ILE A 5 5.72 2.24 -1.74
C ILE A 5 4.74 1.17 -2.23
N ILE A 6 3.45 1.43 -2.08
CA ILE A 6 2.39 0.59 -2.65
C ILE A 6 1.94 1.22 -3.96
N ALA A 7 2.18 0.51 -5.06
CA ALA A 7 1.86 0.99 -6.40
C ALA A 7 0.67 0.25 -7.02
N GLY A 8 0.02 0.91 -7.95
CA GLY A 8 -1.11 0.39 -8.71
C GLY A 8 -0.87 0.38 -10.22
N THR A 9 -1.94 0.52 -10.96
CA THR A 9 -1.95 0.49 -12.43
C THR A 9 -0.94 1.49 -13.02
N GLY A 10 -0.11 1.02 -13.95
CA GLY A 10 0.89 1.83 -14.65
C GLY A 10 2.21 2.01 -13.91
N PHE A 11 2.33 1.55 -12.66
CA PHE A 11 3.55 1.65 -11.88
C PHE A 11 3.91 0.28 -11.30
N TYR A 12 4.51 -0.57 -12.13
CA TYR A 12 4.79 -1.99 -11.80
C TYR A 12 6.23 -2.26 -11.42
N ASN A 13 7.11 -1.32 -11.62
CA ASN A 13 8.51 -1.42 -11.24
C ASN A 13 9.03 -0.05 -10.79
N LEU A 14 10.11 -0.06 -10.05
CA LEU A 14 10.84 1.13 -9.64
C LEU A 14 12.29 0.99 -10.12
N PRO A 15 12.60 1.41 -11.37
CA PRO A 15 13.93 1.21 -11.96
C PRO A 15 15.06 1.87 -11.17
N ALA A 16 14.74 2.93 -10.43
CA ALA A 16 15.70 3.65 -9.58
C ALA A 16 16.07 2.89 -8.29
N LEU A 17 15.43 1.75 -8.00
CA LEU A 17 15.71 0.95 -6.83
C LEU A 17 16.97 0.11 -7.05
N GLU A 18 18.03 0.41 -6.32
CA GLU A 18 19.31 -0.27 -6.39
C GLU A 18 19.30 -1.57 -5.57
N GLY A 19 19.97 -2.62 -6.08
CA GLY A 19 20.09 -3.90 -5.38
C GLY A 19 18.72 -4.60 -5.17
N GLN A 20 17.85 -4.54 -6.16
CA GLN A 20 16.51 -5.12 -6.09
C GLN A 20 16.51 -6.58 -5.69
N SER A 21 15.75 -6.92 -4.66
CA SER A 21 15.57 -8.29 -4.16
C SER A 21 14.08 -8.56 -3.93
N PRO A 22 13.41 -9.27 -4.84
CA PRO A 22 12.02 -9.69 -4.64
C PRO A 22 11.97 -10.79 -3.56
N THR A 23 11.04 -10.66 -2.65
CA THR A 23 10.84 -11.58 -1.52
C THR A 23 9.36 -11.83 -1.30
N THR A 24 9.00 -13.11 -1.18
CA THR A 24 7.66 -13.49 -0.72
C THR A 24 7.64 -13.49 0.80
N VAL A 25 6.72 -12.76 1.37
CA VAL A 25 6.53 -12.66 2.82
C VAL A 25 5.25 -13.40 3.20
N ASP A 26 5.37 -14.40 4.08
CA ASP A 26 4.24 -15.08 4.68
C ASP A 26 3.65 -14.24 5.81
N THR A 27 2.34 -14.11 5.82
CA THR A 27 1.60 -13.40 6.87
C THR A 27 0.42 -14.23 7.37
N ALA A 28 -0.16 -13.84 8.49
CA ALA A 28 -1.39 -14.46 8.99
C ALA A 28 -2.60 -14.35 8.03
N TYR A 29 -2.49 -13.45 7.04
CA TYR A 29 -3.54 -13.18 6.06
C TYR A 29 -3.23 -13.75 4.66
N GLY A 30 -2.14 -14.49 4.52
CA GLY A 30 -1.63 -15.02 3.25
C GLY A 30 -0.31 -14.39 2.83
N GLN A 31 0.11 -14.69 1.62
CA GLN A 31 1.39 -14.23 1.07
C GLN A 31 1.29 -12.86 0.41
N ALA A 32 2.35 -12.07 0.52
CA ALA A 32 2.56 -10.87 -0.26
C ALA A 32 4.00 -10.84 -0.82
N VAL A 33 4.17 -10.24 -1.98
CA VAL A 33 5.48 -10.08 -2.61
C VAL A 33 5.91 -8.62 -2.48
N ILE A 34 7.08 -8.40 -1.89
CA ILE A 34 7.73 -7.09 -1.83
C ILE A 34 9.07 -7.15 -2.55
N THR A 35 9.45 -6.08 -3.22
CA THR A 35 10.79 -5.91 -3.79
C THR A 35 11.54 -4.89 -2.95
N THR A 36 12.59 -5.32 -2.28
CA THR A 36 13.40 -4.43 -1.44
C THR A 36 14.64 -3.94 -2.17
N GLY A 37 15.17 -2.80 -1.76
CA GLY A 37 16.39 -2.22 -2.30
C GLY A 37 16.71 -0.88 -1.64
N LYS A 38 17.61 -0.11 -2.29
CA LYS A 38 17.96 1.25 -1.86
C LYS A 38 17.57 2.27 -2.91
N TRP A 39 17.11 3.42 -2.48
CA TRP A 39 16.84 4.58 -3.32
C TRP A 39 17.32 5.84 -2.62
N HIS A 40 18.30 6.53 -3.23
CA HIS A 40 18.98 7.68 -2.62
C HIS A 40 19.47 7.42 -1.18
N GLY A 41 19.96 6.21 -0.92
CA GLY A 41 20.47 5.80 0.39
C GLY A 41 19.42 5.35 1.40
N ALA A 42 18.13 5.57 1.14
CA ALA A 42 17.03 5.04 1.96
C ALA A 42 16.74 3.56 1.63
N GLU A 43 16.36 2.78 2.64
CA GLU A 43 15.82 1.43 2.44
C GLU A 43 14.37 1.54 1.95
N VAL A 44 14.08 0.92 0.80
CA VAL A 44 12.74 0.98 0.19
C VAL A 44 12.21 -0.43 -0.05
N ALA A 45 10.94 -0.65 0.30
CA ALA A 45 10.17 -1.80 -0.14
C ALA A 45 9.11 -1.35 -1.15
N PHE A 46 9.11 -1.94 -2.32
CA PHE A 46 8.14 -1.68 -3.38
C PHE A 46 7.16 -2.85 -3.50
N LEU A 47 5.86 -2.56 -3.49
CA LEU A 47 4.79 -3.54 -3.57
C LEU A 47 3.79 -3.14 -4.66
N THR A 48 3.56 -4.04 -5.63
CA THR A 48 2.53 -3.90 -6.65
C THR A 48 1.24 -4.56 -6.19
N ARG A 49 0.21 -3.76 -5.81
CA ARG A 49 -1.02 -4.32 -5.23
C ARG A 49 -1.82 -5.23 -6.16
N HIS A 50 -1.65 -5.10 -7.47
CA HIS A 50 -2.28 -5.97 -8.48
C HIS A 50 -1.40 -7.14 -8.92
N GLY A 51 -0.34 -7.46 -8.17
CA GLY A 51 0.66 -8.46 -8.53
C GLY A 51 1.65 -7.96 -9.58
N VAL A 52 2.78 -8.66 -9.71
CA VAL A 52 3.92 -8.25 -10.56
C VAL A 52 3.50 -8.08 -12.03
N ASN A 53 2.57 -8.88 -12.52
CA ASN A 53 2.09 -8.86 -13.91
C ASN A 53 0.65 -8.35 -14.05
N HIS A 54 0.16 -7.56 -13.10
CA HIS A 54 -1.22 -7.05 -13.08
C HIS A 54 -2.28 -8.16 -13.21
N THR A 55 -2.08 -9.26 -12.50
CA THR A 55 -2.94 -10.45 -12.57
C THR A 55 -4.02 -10.49 -11.49
N VAL A 56 -3.94 -9.61 -10.50
CA VAL A 56 -4.88 -9.57 -9.37
C VAL A 56 -5.90 -8.45 -9.58
N PRO A 57 -7.18 -8.77 -9.83
CA PRO A 57 -8.21 -7.76 -9.98
C PRO A 57 -8.47 -7.02 -8.66
N PRO A 58 -9.00 -5.78 -8.68
CA PRO A 58 -9.17 -4.95 -7.49
C PRO A 58 -9.96 -5.61 -6.36
N SER A 59 -10.97 -6.42 -6.69
CA SER A 59 -11.79 -7.14 -5.72
C SER A 59 -11.07 -8.31 -5.01
N GLN A 60 -9.92 -8.75 -5.55
CA GLN A 60 -9.14 -9.88 -5.01
C GLN A 60 -7.81 -9.45 -4.40
N VAL A 61 -7.50 -8.15 -4.38
CA VAL A 61 -6.29 -7.66 -3.73
C VAL A 61 -6.35 -7.96 -2.23
N ASN A 62 -5.34 -8.69 -1.74
CA ASN A 62 -5.23 -9.01 -0.32
C ASN A 62 -4.55 -7.86 0.44
N TYR A 63 -5.33 -6.83 0.75
CA TYR A 63 -4.82 -5.64 1.43
C TYR A 63 -4.20 -5.96 2.80
N ARG A 64 -4.81 -6.89 3.56
CA ARG A 64 -4.31 -7.28 4.89
C ARG A 64 -2.93 -7.92 4.80
N ALA A 65 -2.74 -8.87 3.88
CA ALA A 65 -1.43 -9.49 3.67
C ALA A 65 -0.38 -8.46 3.21
N ASN A 66 -0.76 -7.56 2.30
CA ASN A 66 0.14 -6.52 1.80
C ASN A 66 0.64 -5.60 2.91
N ILE A 67 -0.27 -5.06 3.71
CA ILE A 67 0.09 -4.16 4.83
C ILE A 67 0.87 -4.91 5.91
N GLN A 68 0.47 -6.15 6.25
CA GLN A 68 1.18 -6.95 7.24
C GLN A 68 2.60 -7.28 6.78
N ALA A 69 2.82 -7.58 5.50
CA ALA A 69 4.15 -7.84 4.96
C ALA A 69 5.06 -6.61 5.08
N LEU A 70 4.55 -5.43 4.79
CA LEU A 70 5.30 -4.17 4.95
C LEU A 70 5.61 -3.88 6.42
N LYS A 71 4.67 -4.13 7.33
CA LYS A 71 4.89 -4.04 8.77
C LYS A 71 5.97 -5.01 9.23
N ASN A 72 5.93 -6.29 8.79
CA ASN A 72 6.93 -7.30 9.14
C ASN A 72 8.31 -6.93 8.61
N TRP A 73 8.40 -6.29 7.45
CA TRP A 73 9.66 -5.75 6.91
C TRP A 73 10.19 -4.56 7.74
N GLY A 74 9.34 -3.91 8.51
CA GLY A 74 9.66 -2.78 9.38
C GLY A 74 9.50 -1.42 8.72
N ALA A 75 8.52 -1.28 7.83
CA ALA A 75 8.17 0.01 7.23
C ALA A 75 7.82 1.03 8.32
N GLU A 76 8.44 2.20 8.26
CA GLU A 76 8.18 3.36 9.13
C GLU A 76 7.25 4.36 8.44
N LEU A 77 7.26 4.38 7.11
CA LEU A 77 6.40 5.20 6.25
C LEU A 77 5.84 4.36 5.11
N VAL A 78 4.56 4.53 4.80
CA VAL A 78 3.92 3.90 3.63
C VAL A 78 3.35 4.97 2.71
N ILE A 79 3.79 4.95 1.45
CA ILE A 79 3.31 5.85 0.39
C ILE A 79 2.45 5.04 -0.59
N GLY A 80 1.17 5.38 -0.69
CA GLY A 80 0.26 4.81 -1.68
C GLY A 80 0.25 5.64 -2.97
N VAL A 81 0.59 5.01 -4.10
CA VAL A 81 0.55 5.66 -5.42
C VAL A 81 -0.59 5.11 -6.24
N ASN A 82 -1.50 5.99 -6.67
CA ASN A 82 -2.68 5.63 -7.43
C ASN A 82 -2.81 6.50 -8.70
N VAL A 83 -3.18 5.88 -9.81
CA VAL A 83 -3.60 6.60 -11.02
C VAL A 83 -5.11 6.70 -10.99
N VAL A 84 -5.62 7.94 -11.08
CA VAL A 84 -7.05 8.23 -10.94
C VAL A 84 -7.53 9.21 -11.99
N GLY A 85 -8.85 9.22 -12.25
CA GLY A 85 -9.49 10.28 -13.02
C GLY A 85 -9.75 11.50 -12.14
N GLY A 86 -9.29 12.67 -12.58
CA GLY A 86 -9.55 13.93 -11.88
C GLY A 86 -10.99 14.40 -12.10
N VAL A 87 -11.77 14.59 -11.03
CA VAL A 87 -13.11 15.18 -11.08
C VAL A 87 -13.05 16.70 -11.17
N SER A 88 -12.11 17.32 -10.47
CA SER A 88 -11.91 18.76 -10.51
C SER A 88 -11.32 19.23 -11.84
N LYS A 89 -11.90 20.26 -12.45
CA LYS A 89 -11.36 20.91 -13.67
C LYS A 89 -9.96 21.51 -13.47
N LYS A 90 -9.52 21.70 -12.22
CA LYS A 90 -8.15 22.18 -11.90
C LYS A 90 -7.10 21.10 -12.09
N LEU A 91 -7.47 19.82 -12.00
CA LEU A 91 -6.57 18.68 -12.17
C LEU A 91 -6.42 18.37 -13.66
N LYS A 92 -5.21 18.52 -14.17
CA LYS A 92 -4.85 18.19 -15.55
C LYS A 92 -4.19 16.81 -15.60
N PRO A 93 -4.22 16.10 -16.74
CA PRO A 93 -3.43 14.88 -16.91
C PRO A 93 -1.96 15.14 -16.56
N GLY A 94 -1.37 14.23 -15.77
CA GLY A 94 -0.01 14.35 -15.26
C GLY A 94 0.14 15.20 -13.99
N ALA A 95 -0.94 15.78 -13.46
CA ALA A 95 -0.88 16.44 -12.16
C ALA A 95 -0.67 15.42 -11.03
N LEU A 96 0.16 15.79 -10.05
CA LEU A 96 0.30 15.06 -8.80
C LEU A 96 -0.58 15.74 -7.75
N GLN A 97 -1.33 14.93 -7.01
CA GLN A 97 -2.20 15.39 -5.92
C GLN A 97 -1.89 14.58 -4.67
N LEU A 98 -1.56 15.26 -3.58
CA LEU A 98 -1.57 14.65 -2.26
C LEU A 98 -3.01 14.59 -1.74
N VAL A 99 -3.35 13.47 -1.12
CA VAL A 99 -4.66 13.21 -0.56
C VAL A 99 -4.57 13.37 0.95
N ASP A 100 -5.48 14.12 1.53
CA ASP A 100 -5.56 14.39 2.97
C ASP A 100 -6.72 13.66 3.65
N ASP A 101 -7.72 13.22 2.86
CA ASP A 101 -8.85 12.43 3.34
C ASP A 101 -9.51 11.68 2.18
N PHE A 102 -10.43 10.75 2.48
CA PHE A 102 -11.21 10.03 1.48
C PHE A 102 -12.58 9.61 2.00
N ILE A 103 -13.49 9.32 1.08
CA ILE A 103 -14.75 8.64 1.35
C ILE A 103 -14.66 7.25 0.73
N ASP A 104 -14.82 6.20 1.54
CA ASP A 104 -14.75 4.83 1.06
C ASP A 104 -16.15 4.30 0.69
N PHE A 105 -16.38 4.08 -0.61
CA PHE A 105 -17.57 3.42 -1.14
C PHE A 105 -17.32 1.94 -1.49
N THR A 106 -16.16 1.40 -1.17
CA THR A 106 -15.85 0.00 -1.46
C THR A 106 -16.57 -0.93 -0.49
N HIS A 107 -16.91 -2.14 -0.96
CA HIS A 107 -17.59 -3.16 -0.15
C HIS A 107 -17.22 -4.57 -0.62
N GLY A 108 -17.61 -5.58 0.15
CA GLY A 108 -17.45 -6.98 -0.23
C GLY A 108 -16.01 -7.50 -0.14
N ARG A 109 -15.15 -6.86 0.65
CA ARG A 109 -13.76 -7.29 0.91
C ARG A 109 -13.44 -7.22 2.40
N ALA A 110 -12.34 -7.86 2.80
CA ALA A 110 -11.81 -7.71 4.15
C ALA A 110 -11.22 -6.31 4.32
N ASP A 111 -11.81 -5.50 5.18
CA ASP A 111 -11.54 -4.08 5.37
C ASP A 111 -10.97 -3.74 6.74
N THR A 112 -10.80 -4.74 7.62
CA THR A 112 -10.28 -4.55 8.98
C THR A 112 -9.30 -5.64 9.38
N PHE A 113 -8.37 -5.31 10.26
CA PHE A 113 -7.53 -6.26 11.00
C PHE A 113 -8.18 -6.73 12.30
N PHE A 114 -9.27 -6.09 12.74
CA PHE A 114 -9.94 -6.29 14.02
C PHE A 114 -11.33 -6.90 13.81
N ASP A 115 -11.35 -8.09 13.22
CA ASP A 115 -12.57 -8.82 12.86
C ASP A 115 -13.20 -9.58 14.04
N GLY A 116 -12.63 -9.44 15.25
CA GLY A 116 -13.12 -10.10 16.48
C GLY A 116 -12.73 -11.56 16.62
N VAL A 117 -12.09 -12.16 15.62
CA VAL A 117 -11.67 -13.57 15.63
C VAL A 117 -10.28 -13.73 16.25
N GLN A 118 -9.43 -12.72 16.15
CA GLN A 118 -8.08 -12.76 16.67
C GLN A 118 -8.03 -12.41 18.17
N GLU A 119 -6.92 -12.76 18.81
CA GLU A 119 -6.64 -12.41 20.19
C GLU A 119 -6.67 -10.88 20.36
N GLY A 120 -7.48 -10.38 21.28
CA GLY A 120 -7.74 -8.95 21.49
C GLY A 120 -9.16 -8.49 21.10
N GLY A 121 -9.93 -9.31 20.38
CA GLY A 121 -11.34 -9.05 20.05
C GLY A 121 -11.56 -7.80 19.19
N VAL A 122 -12.71 -7.17 19.37
CA VAL A 122 -13.08 -5.94 18.67
C VAL A 122 -12.29 -4.76 19.22
N GLN A 123 -11.63 -4.01 18.35
CA GLN A 123 -10.93 -2.77 18.69
C GLN A 123 -11.50 -1.60 17.88
N HIS A 124 -11.66 -0.46 18.53
CA HIS A 124 -12.05 0.78 17.89
C HIS A 124 -10.81 1.64 17.64
N ILE A 125 -10.62 2.07 16.39
CA ILE A 125 -9.50 2.90 15.98
C ILE A 125 -10.05 4.27 15.60
N ASP A 126 -9.39 5.32 16.06
CA ASP A 126 -9.67 6.68 15.61
C ASP A 126 -9.22 6.85 14.15
N MET A 127 -10.17 7.13 13.27
CA MET A 127 -9.96 7.34 11.84
C MET A 127 -10.07 8.81 11.45
N THR A 128 -10.05 9.73 12.41
CA THR A 128 -10.18 11.18 12.17
C THR A 128 -9.03 11.72 11.31
N TYR A 129 -7.84 11.14 11.47
CA TYR A 129 -6.65 11.51 10.72
C TYR A 129 -5.99 10.25 10.15
N ILE A 130 -6.31 9.95 8.90
CA ILE A 130 -5.86 8.72 8.22
C ILE A 130 -4.46 8.89 7.64
N TYR A 131 -4.17 10.10 7.14
CA TYR A 131 -2.88 10.45 6.55
C TYR A 131 -2.01 11.22 7.54
N ASP A 132 -0.71 11.02 7.40
CA ASP A 132 0.27 11.80 8.16
C ASP A 132 0.19 13.27 7.75
N LYS A 133 0.25 14.17 8.74
CA LYS A 133 0.13 15.62 8.52
C LYS A 133 1.47 16.34 8.44
N GLU A 134 2.56 15.64 8.79
CA GLU A 134 3.91 16.21 8.83
C GLU A 134 4.70 15.90 7.55
N ILE A 135 4.18 14.99 6.72
CA ILE A 135 4.70 14.57 5.42
C ILE A 135 3.73 15.05 4.31
#